data_60e17f2a19a33dc996cc085afab57a3d
#
_entry.id   60e17f2a19a33dc996cc085afab57a3d
#
_cell.length_a   1.000
_cell.length_b   1.000
_cell.length_c   1.000
_cell.angle_alpha   90.00
_cell.angle_beta   90.00
_cell.angle_gamma   90.00
#
_symmetry.space_group_name_H-M   'P 1'
#
loop_
_entity.id
_entity.type
_entity.pdbx_description
1 polymer ?
#
loop_
_entity_poly.entity_id
_entity_poly.type
_entity_poly.pdbx_seq_one_letter_code
_entity_poly.pdbx_strand_id
1 'polypeptide(L)'
;MKSVFFTFIMVCLMTINSFSQTSSLSFQFKHTAEGQPLELNKTIFTIHNGKKIKLTRAEFYLSNILLFSSDNDSVKVEDSYLLVNAKNPDIKHSAGTFPSNYNFKKIKMFVGIDKEKKSWRSQFIFSYTSSWTKDS
;
A
#
# COMPACT_ATOMS: atom_id res chain seq x y z
N MET A 1 57.71 -4.25 -3.99
CA MET A 1 56.65 -3.90 -4.94
C MET A 1 55.56 -4.97 -5.11
N LYS A 2 55.88 -6.27 -5.17
CA LYS A 2 54.88 -7.34 -5.28
C LYS A 2 53.90 -7.45 -4.11
N SER A 3 54.38 -7.19 -2.88
CA SER A 3 53.54 -7.27 -1.66
C SER A 3 52.50 -6.15 -1.58
N VAL A 4 52.85 -4.93 -1.98
CA VAL A 4 51.96 -3.77 -1.97
C VAL A 4 50.81 -3.92 -3.00
N PHE A 5 51.12 -4.53 -4.15
CA PHE A 5 50.15 -4.81 -5.20
C PHE A 5 49.10 -5.85 -4.76
N PHE A 6 49.54 -6.85 -4.01
CA PHE A 6 48.66 -7.92 -3.48
C PHE A 6 47.70 -7.36 -2.40
N THR A 7 48.22 -6.47 -1.53
CA THR A 7 47.41 -5.81 -0.50
C THR A 7 46.36 -4.90 -1.11
N PHE A 8 46.70 -4.20 -2.18
CA PHE A 8 45.75 -3.32 -2.88
C PHE A 8 44.59 -4.10 -3.55
N ILE A 9 44.89 -5.25 -4.16
CA ILE A 9 43.89 -6.14 -4.73
C ILE A 9 42.95 -6.69 -3.66
N MET A 10 43.46 -7.06 -2.50
CA MET A 10 42.67 -7.58 -1.39
C MET A 10 41.72 -6.53 -0.80
N VAL A 11 42.13 -5.27 -0.72
CA VAL A 11 41.30 -4.17 -0.26
C VAL A 11 40.17 -3.87 -1.29
N CYS A 12 40.45 -3.91 -2.59
CA CYS A 12 39.45 -3.74 -3.63
C CYS A 12 38.37 -4.84 -3.64
N LEU A 13 38.72 -6.07 -3.29
CA LEU A 13 37.75 -7.18 -3.21
C LEU A 13 36.78 -7.06 -2.03
N MET A 14 37.11 -6.31 -0.99
CA MET A 14 36.22 -6.11 0.18
C MET A 14 35.14 -5.04 -0.04
N THR A 15 35.23 -4.22 -1.10
CA THR A 15 34.29 -3.11 -1.34
C THR A 15 33.06 -3.46 -2.17
N ILE A 16 32.92 -4.69 -2.65
CA ILE A 16 31.92 -5.07 -3.67
C ILE A 16 30.59 -5.56 -3.04
N ASN A 17 30.47 -5.66 -1.71
CA ASN A 17 29.29 -6.24 -1.06
C ASN A 17 28.29 -5.19 -0.56
N SER A 18 28.03 -4.13 -1.30
CA SER A 18 26.87 -3.27 -1.04
C SER A 18 25.60 -3.89 -1.63
N PHE A 19 25.08 -4.93 -0.99
CA PHE A 19 23.73 -5.40 -1.30
C PHE A 19 22.74 -4.34 -0.84
N SER A 20 22.13 -3.66 -1.78
CA SER A 20 20.97 -2.83 -1.46
C SER A 20 19.85 -3.76 -0.99
N GLN A 21 19.58 -3.74 0.31
CA GLN A 21 18.45 -4.46 0.87
C GLN A 21 17.16 -3.82 0.39
N THR A 22 16.23 -4.62 -0.08
CA THR A 22 14.91 -4.18 -0.52
C THR A 22 13.83 -4.82 0.34
N SER A 23 12.72 -4.11 0.50
CA SER A 23 11.54 -4.59 1.21
C SER A 23 10.33 -4.50 0.29
N SER A 24 9.48 -5.52 0.28
CA SER A 24 8.22 -5.49 -0.45
C SER A 24 7.13 -4.86 0.41
N LEU A 25 6.29 -4.05 -0.22
CA LEU A 25 5.13 -3.44 0.41
C LEU A 25 3.86 -4.00 -0.21
N SER A 26 2.91 -4.37 0.64
CA SER A 26 1.58 -4.81 0.19
C SER A 26 0.48 -4.17 1.02
N PHE A 27 -0.69 -3.99 0.42
CA PHE A 27 -1.91 -3.51 1.08
C PHE A 27 -2.88 -4.66 1.27
N GLN A 28 -3.46 -4.72 2.46
CA GLN A 28 -4.62 -5.55 2.75
C GLN A 28 -5.75 -4.68 3.27
N PHE A 29 -6.94 -4.82 2.71
CA PHE A 29 -8.10 -4.00 3.07
C PHE A 29 -9.08 -4.81 3.89
N LYS A 30 -9.33 -4.38 5.12
CA LYS A 30 -10.38 -4.94 5.98
C LYS A 30 -11.59 -4.02 5.94
N HIS A 31 -12.75 -4.61 5.77
CA HIS A 31 -14.02 -3.88 5.72
C HIS A 31 -14.71 -4.05 7.06
N THR A 32 -15.08 -2.95 7.66
CA THR A 32 -15.85 -2.94 8.91
C THR A 32 -17.09 -2.08 8.74
N ALA A 33 -18.13 -2.42 9.47
CA ALA A 33 -19.33 -1.61 9.59
C ALA A 33 -19.74 -1.59 11.06
N GLU A 34 -19.98 -0.40 11.60
CA GLU A 34 -20.29 -0.20 13.03
C GLU A 34 -19.25 -0.83 13.98
N GLY A 35 -17.96 -0.82 13.55
CA GLY A 35 -16.85 -1.37 14.32
C GLY A 35 -16.70 -2.90 14.26
N GLN A 36 -17.60 -3.61 13.57
CA GLN A 36 -17.55 -5.05 13.39
C GLN A 36 -17.11 -5.44 11.98
N PRO A 37 -16.49 -6.60 11.76
CA PRO A 37 -16.16 -7.09 10.42
C PRO A 37 -17.42 -7.12 9.54
N LEU A 38 -17.29 -6.61 8.31
CA LEU A 38 -18.37 -6.62 7.34
C LEU A 38 -18.55 -8.00 6.75
N GLU A 39 -19.69 -8.65 7.05
CA GLU A 39 -20.10 -9.90 6.43
C GLU A 39 -21.19 -9.64 5.39
N LEU A 40 -20.86 -9.80 4.11
CA LEU A 40 -21.82 -9.64 3.02
C LEU A 40 -22.92 -10.67 3.10
N ASN A 41 -24.14 -10.26 2.79
CA ASN A 41 -25.36 -11.09 2.84
C ASN A 41 -25.78 -11.57 4.24
N LYS A 42 -25.07 -11.18 5.31
CA LYS A 42 -25.37 -11.61 6.67
C LYS A 42 -25.73 -10.44 7.57
N THR A 43 -24.86 -9.44 7.65
CA THR A 43 -25.04 -8.30 8.57
C THR A 43 -26.17 -7.39 8.12
N ILE A 44 -27.07 -7.09 9.04
CA ILE A 44 -28.17 -6.14 8.83
C ILE A 44 -27.82 -4.84 9.54
N PHE A 45 -27.82 -3.77 8.79
CA PHE A 45 -27.54 -2.41 9.29
C PHE A 45 -28.84 -1.60 9.36
N THR A 46 -28.93 -0.72 10.36
CA THR A 46 -30.01 0.26 10.45
C THR A 46 -29.46 1.61 9.99
N ILE A 47 -29.98 2.12 8.86
CA ILE A 47 -29.57 3.40 8.34
C ILE A 47 -30.33 4.55 9.00
N HIS A 48 -29.87 5.79 8.76
CA HIS A 48 -30.34 7.01 9.43
C HIS A 48 -31.87 7.18 9.51
N ASN A 49 -32.61 6.69 8.54
CA ASN A 49 -34.09 6.77 8.51
C ASN A 49 -34.79 5.57 9.18
N GLY A 50 -34.06 4.75 9.94
CA GLY A 50 -34.59 3.56 10.63
C GLY A 50 -34.80 2.34 9.74
N LYS A 51 -34.52 2.45 8.43
CA LYS A 51 -34.65 1.30 7.52
C LYS A 51 -33.50 0.31 7.72
N LYS A 52 -33.83 -0.95 7.66
CA LYS A 52 -32.86 -2.05 7.70
C LYS A 52 -32.37 -2.37 6.30
N ILE A 53 -31.07 -2.41 6.12
CA ILE A 53 -30.42 -2.80 4.86
C ILE A 53 -29.45 -3.96 5.08
N LYS A 54 -29.24 -4.72 4.04
CA LYS A 54 -28.24 -5.79 3.99
C LYS A 54 -27.37 -5.54 2.77
N LEU A 55 -26.05 -5.50 2.97
CA LEU A 55 -25.10 -5.34 1.90
C LEU A 55 -24.86 -6.70 1.23
N THR A 56 -25.14 -6.75 -0.07
CA THR A 56 -24.92 -7.94 -0.90
C THR A 56 -23.61 -7.87 -1.66
N ARG A 57 -23.10 -6.64 -1.90
CA ARG A 57 -21.86 -6.36 -2.63
C ARG A 57 -21.23 -5.07 -2.09
N ALA A 58 -19.91 -5.08 -1.93
CA ALA A 58 -19.12 -3.89 -1.61
C ALA A 58 -17.79 -3.99 -2.37
N GLU A 59 -17.67 -3.22 -3.43
CA GLU A 59 -16.50 -3.17 -4.30
C GLU A 59 -16.21 -1.74 -4.69
N PHE A 60 -14.92 -1.39 -4.76
CA PHE A 60 -14.49 -0.08 -5.23
C PHE A 60 -13.08 -0.16 -5.82
N TYR A 61 -12.78 0.77 -6.71
CA TYR A 61 -11.44 0.93 -7.24
C TYR A 61 -10.65 1.90 -6.37
N LEU A 62 -9.38 1.58 -6.19
CA LEU A 62 -8.37 2.51 -5.71
C LEU A 62 -7.41 2.83 -6.84
N SER A 63 -7.03 4.09 -6.95
CA SER A 63 -6.09 4.54 -7.95
C SER A 63 -5.17 5.64 -7.44
N ASN A 64 -4.13 5.95 -8.20
CA ASN A 64 -3.17 7.01 -7.93
C ASN A 64 -2.63 6.97 -6.50
N ILE A 65 -2.03 5.84 -6.14
CA ILE A 65 -1.48 5.59 -4.81
C ILE A 65 -0.12 6.29 -4.71
N LEU A 66 0.00 7.18 -3.72
CA LEU A 66 1.23 7.90 -3.38
C LEU A 66 1.65 7.52 -1.96
N LEU A 67 2.89 7.12 -1.81
CA LEU A 67 3.53 6.81 -0.55
C LEU A 67 4.45 7.97 -0.16
N PHE A 68 4.32 8.48 1.05
CA PHE A 68 5.14 9.57 1.57
C PHE A 68 6.10 9.05 2.64
N SER A 69 7.38 9.37 2.47
CA SER A 69 8.41 9.07 3.46
C SER A 69 8.36 10.05 4.64
N SER A 70 9.20 9.78 5.65
CA SER A 70 9.41 10.71 6.78
C SER A 70 9.90 12.08 6.35
N ASP A 71 10.61 12.18 5.24
CA ASP A 71 11.26 13.38 4.74
C ASP A 71 10.38 14.15 3.73
N ASN A 72 9.09 13.80 3.67
CA ASN A 72 8.09 14.32 2.74
C ASN A 72 8.33 13.98 1.26
N ASP A 73 9.30 13.15 0.95
CA ASP A 73 9.44 12.60 -0.38
C ASP A 73 8.25 11.68 -0.69
N SER A 74 7.79 11.71 -1.92
CA SER A 74 6.68 10.88 -2.35
C SER A 74 7.08 9.95 -3.49
N VAL A 75 6.64 8.72 -3.39
CA VAL A 75 6.79 7.71 -4.43
C VAL A 75 5.40 7.30 -4.92
N LYS A 76 5.21 7.37 -6.22
CA LYS A 76 3.98 6.89 -6.85
C LYS A 76 4.09 5.38 -7.09
N VAL A 77 3.06 4.66 -6.68
CA VAL A 77 2.92 3.24 -7.04
C VAL A 77 2.45 3.18 -8.48
N GLU A 78 3.30 2.62 -9.35
CA GLU A 78 2.98 2.48 -10.77
C GLU A 78 1.81 1.52 -10.99
N ASP A 79 1.04 1.77 -12.06
CA ASP A 79 -0.11 0.96 -12.49
C ASP A 79 -1.10 0.60 -11.37
N SER A 80 -1.24 1.48 -10.37
CA SER A 80 -2.02 1.23 -9.17
C SER A 80 -3.53 1.41 -9.40
N TYR A 81 -4.14 0.50 -10.12
CA TYR A 81 -5.59 0.33 -10.16
C TYR A 81 -5.95 -0.95 -9.41
N LEU A 82 -6.38 -0.81 -8.17
CA LEU A 82 -6.74 -1.93 -7.33
C LEU A 82 -8.27 -2.05 -7.25
N LEU A 83 -8.81 -3.20 -7.61
CA LEU A 83 -10.21 -3.53 -7.30
C LEU A 83 -10.24 -4.15 -5.90
N VAL A 84 -10.76 -3.40 -4.94
CA VAL A 84 -10.97 -3.86 -3.57
C VAL A 84 -12.37 -4.45 -3.48
N ASN A 85 -12.46 -5.72 -3.03
CA ASN A 85 -13.71 -6.44 -2.92
C ASN A 85 -13.87 -7.00 -1.49
N ALA A 86 -14.92 -6.58 -0.81
CA ALA A 86 -15.19 -7.02 0.56
C ALA A 86 -15.50 -8.53 0.68
N LYS A 87 -15.78 -9.20 -0.43
CA LYS A 87 -15.94 -10.66 -0.44
C LYS A 87 -14.61 -11.40 -0.18
N ASN A 88 -13.50 -10.75 -0.53
CA ASN A 88 -12.16 -11.34 -0.46
C ASN A 88 -11.23 -10.47 0.41
N PRO A 89 -11.46 -10.38 1.74
CA PRO A 89 -10.74 -9.47 2.62
C PRO A 89 -9.25 -9.85 2.81
N ASP A 90 -8.87 -11.07 2.44
CA ASP A 90 -7.51 -11.58 2.64
C ASP A 90 -6.58 -11.34 1.46
N ILE A 91 -7.08 -10.74 0.38
CA ILE A 91 -6.25 -10.43 -0.77
C ILE A 91 -5.25 -9.33 -0.39
N LYS A 92 -3.96 -9.65 -0.61
CA LYS A 92 -2.87 -8.67 -0.53
C LYS A 92 -2.58 -8.12 -1.92
N HIS A 93 -2.56 -6.80 -2.02
CA HIS A 93 -2.23 -6.07 -3.24
C HIS A 93 -0.81 -5.54 -3.15
N SER A 94 0.08 -5.97 -4.05
CA SER A 94 1.46 -5.48 -4.06
C SER A 94 1.51 -4.00 -4.41
N ALA A 95 2.26 -3.24 -3.63
CA ALA A 95 2.60 -1.85 -3.93
C ALA A 95 3.98 -1.70 -4.56
N GLY A 96 4.73 -2.81 -4.64
CA GLY A 96 6.07 -2.83 -5.20
C GLY A 96 7.16 -3.13 -4.18
N THR A 97 8.41 -3.02 -4.65
CA THR A 97 9.61 -3.24 -3.86
C THR A 97 10.37 -1.93 -3.74
N PHE A 98 10.80 -1.60 -2.54
CA PHE A 98 11.47 -0.34 -2.21
C PHE A 98 12.77 -0.61 -1.47
N PRO A 99 13.77 0.31 -1.52
CA PRO A 99 14.94 0.22 -0.67
C PRO A 99 14.53 0.12 0.81
N SER A 100 15.22 -0.72 1.59
CA SER A 100 14.85 -0.98 3.00
C SER A 100 14.98 0.23 3.93
N ASN A 101 15.70 1.27 3.51
CA ASN A 101 15.82 2.54 4.22
C ASN A 101 14.59 3.47 4.06
N TYR A 102 13.67 3.14 3.15
CA TYR A 102 12.43 3.91 3.03
C TYR A 102 11.51 3.65 4.24
N ASN A 103 11.15 4.74 4.90
CA ASN A 103 10.20 4.72 6.01
C ASN A 103 8.95 5.51 5.61
N PHE A 104 7.94 4.81 5.12
CA PHE A 104 6.69 5.43 4.71
C PHE A 104 5.82 5.73 5.94
N LYS A 105 5.36 6.98 6.06
CA LYS A 105 4.52 7.45 7.18
C LYS A 105 3.11 7.80 6.75
N LYS A 106 2.90 8.05 5.47
CA LYS A 106 1.61 8.51 4.96
C LYS A 106 1.35 7.88 3.60
N ILE A 107 0.10 7.53 3.38
CA ILE A 107 -0.39 7.09 2.08
C ILE A 107 -1.51 8.02 1.64
N LYS A 108 -1.52 8.36 0.36
CA LYS A 108 -2.62 9.04 -0.31
C LYS A 108 -3.10 8.17 -1.46
N MET A 109 -4.40 7.97 -1.55
CA MET A 109 -5.01 7.19 -2.62
C MET A 109 -6.35 7.82 -3.02
N PHE A 110 -6.78 7.58 -4.24
CA PHE A 110 -8.09 7.97 -4.73
C PHE A 110 -9.01 6.77 -4.73
N VAL A 111 -10.23 6.98 -4.24
CA VAL A 111 -11.31 6.01 -4.40
C VAL A 111 -12.03 6.32 -5.70
N GLY A 112 -11.94 5.39 -6.65
CA GLY A 112 -12.46 5.55 -7.99
C GLY A 112 -11.36 5.45 -9.05
N ILE A 113 -11.69 5.77 -10.28
CA ILE A 113 -10.77 5.84 -11.43
C ILE A 113 -10.42 7.30 -11.65
N ASP A 114 -9.13 7.63 -11.79
CA ASP A 114 -8.72 9.01 -11.95
C ASP A 114 -9.15 9.62 -13.30
N LYS A 115 -9.06 10.96 -13.38
CA LYS A 115 -9.57 11.73 -14.52
C LYS A 115 -8.83 11.49 -15.85
N GLU A 116 -7.60 10.99 -15.81
CA GLU A 116 -6.82 10.77 -17.04
C GLU A 116 -7.36 9.60 -17.86
N LYS A 117 -8.13 8.70 -17.23
CA LYS A 117 -8.70 7.52 -17.90
C LYS A 117 -10.22 7.49 -18.03
N LYS A 118 -10.99 8.33 -17.35
CA LYS A 118 -12.37 8.76 -17.65
C LYS A 118 -13.04 9.54 -16.51
N SER A 119 -13.79 10.54 -16.90
CA SER A 119 -14.68 11.44 -16.19
C SER A 119 -15.69 10.79 -15.23
N TRP A 120 -15.33 10.56 -13.95
CA TRP A 120 -16.33 10.50 -12.85
C TRP A 120 -15.67 10.93 -11.53
N ARG A 121 -16.31 11.88 -10.86
CA ARG A 121 -15.79 12.51 -9.64
C ARG A 121 -16.13 11.68 -8.41
N SER A 122 -15.11 11.26 -7.66
CA SER A 122 -15.21 11.08 -6.22
C SER A 122 -13.79 11.21 -5.66
N GLN A 123 -13.46 12.34 -5.07
CA GLN A 123 -12.22 12.52 -4.32
C GLN A 123 -12.52 12.25 -2.85
N PHE A 124 -12.00 11.16 -2.33
CA PHE A 124 -11.89 10.95 -0.89
C PHE A 124 -10.41 10.93 -0.53
N ILE A 125 -10.03 11.84 0.37
CA ILE A 125 -8.67 11.88 0.95
C ILE A 125 -8.76 11.17 2.29
N PHE A 126 -8.17 9.99 2.38
CA PHE A 126 -8.00 9.31 3.65
C PHE A 126 -6.59 9.62 4.18
N SER A 127 -6.50 10.32 5.31
CA SER A 127 -5.28 10.40 6.10
C SER A 127 -5.28 9.21 7.04
N TYR A 128 -4.42 8.24 6.81
CA TYR A 128 -4.29 7.07 7.66
C TYR A 128 -2.91 7.08 8.30
N THR A 129 -2.88 7.06 9.62
CA THR A 129 -1.66 6.79 10.40
C THR A 129 -1.58 5.29 10.61
N SER A 130 -0.71 4.61 9.86
CA SER A 130 -0.52 3.17 10.01
C SER A 130 0.73 2.86 10.83
N SER A 131 0.60 1.92 11.75
CA SER A 131 1.74 1.19 12.28
C SER A 131 2.12 0.11 11.26
N TRP A 132 3.30 0.21 10.69
CA TRP A 132 3.82 -0.76 9.74
C TRP A 132 4.49 -1.91 10.48
N THR A 133 4.07 -3.14 10.24
CA THR A 133 4.86 -4.32 10.58
C THR A 133 5.78 -4.62 9.40
N LYS A 134 7.06 -4.58 9.67
CA LYS A 134 8.10 -4.95 8.71
C LYS A 134 8.23 -6.47 8.81
N ASP A 135 7.77 -7.20 7.82
CA ASP A 135 8.09 -8.61 7.67
C ASP A 135 9.50 -8.69 7.09
N SER A 136 10.42 -9.19 7.90
CA SER A 136 11.84 -9.45 7.56
C SER A 136 11.99 -10.80 6.90
#